data_3da5dbe493faced1b35c60b754f883de
#
_entry.id   3da5dbe493faced1b35c60b754f883de
#
_cell.length_a   1.000
_cell.length_b   1.000
_cell.length_c   1.000
_cell.angle_alpha   90.00
_cell.angle_beta   90.00
_cell.angle_gamma   90.00
#
_symmetry.space_group_name_H-M   'P 1'
#
loop_
_entity.id
_entity.type
_entity.pdbx_description
1 polymer ?
#
loop_
_entity_poly.entity_id
_entity_poly.type
_entity_poly.pdbx_seq_one_letter_code
_entity_poly.pdbx_strand_id
1 'polypeptide(L)'
;MTMPRSVDEILAHADQLAGRFEDYDPNPDDELTREAVTALRAAVQARSAAERELLEAIRGARQEGMSWSAIGALVGTTGEAARQRYARKVA
;
A
#
# COMPACT_ATOMS: atom_id res chain seq x y z
N MET A 1 -10.33 32.64 18.24
CA MET A 1 -9.51 31.60 17.56
C MET A 1 -10.21 30.28 17.63
N THR A 2 -10.35 29.66 16.50
CA THR A 2 -10.99 28.36 16.46
C THR A 2 -9.96 27.29 16.81
N MET A 3 -10.17 26.59 17.89
CA MET A 3 -9.29 25.50 18.27
C MET A 3 -9.45 24.36 17.29
N PRO A 4 -8.39 23.68 16.91
CA PRO A 4 -8.51 22.43 16.23
C PRO A 4 -9.29 21.44 17.13
N ARG A 5 -9.78 20.37 16.57
CA ARG A 5 -10.52 19.38 17.35
C ARG A 5 -9.70 18.97 18.56
N SER A 6 -10.35 18.96 19.72
CA SER A 6 -9.69 18.53 20.94
C SER A 6 -9.36 17.04 20.87
N VAL A 7 -8.41 16.63 21.69
CA VAL A 7 -8.09 15.20 21.84
C VAL A 7 -9.32 14.40 22.23
N ASP A 8 -10.17 14.99 23.10
CA ASP A 8 -11.42 14.34 23.53
C ASP A 8 -12.38 14.09 22.37
N GLU A 9 -12.51 15.05 21.44
CA GLU A 9 -13.33 14.89 20.26
C GLU A 9 -12.78 13.79 19.32
N ILE A 10 -11.47 13.74 19.17
CA ILE A 10 -10.82 12.72 18.34
C ILE A 10 -11.04 11.34 18.94
N LEU A 11 -10.89 11.21 20.27
CA LEU A 11 -11.11 9.95 20.98
C LEU A 11 -12.57 9.52 20.91
N ALA A 12 -13.51 10.46 21.06
CA ALA A 12 -14.94 10.18 20.95
C ALA A 12 -15.27 9.65 19.53
N HIS A 13 -14.69 10.27 18.51
CA HIS A 13 -14.91 9.82 17.13
C HIS A 13 -14.33 8.43 16.89
N ALA A 14 -13.15 8.15 17.43
CA ALA A 14 -12.53 6.84 17.36
C ALA A 14 -13.38 5.77 18.04
N ASP A 15 -13.95 6.08 19.21
CA ASP A 15 -14.85 5.18 19.93
C ASP A 15 -16.11 4.88 19.11
N GLN A 16 -16.68 5.89 18.44
CA GLN A 16 -17.84 5.70 17.56
C GLN A 16 -17.51 4.75 16.40
N LEU A 17 -16.33 4.90 15.79
CA LEU A 17 -15.89 4.03 14.70
C LEU A 17 -15.66 2.61 15.20
N ALA A 18 -15.03 2.44 16.36
CA ALA A 18 -14.83 1.13 16.98
C ALA A 18 -16.17 0.46 17.29
N GLY A 19 -17.13 1.22 17.85
CA GLY A 19 -18.48 0.72 18.15
C GLY A 19 -19.20 0.22 16.91
N ARG A 20 -19.05 0.88 15.77
CA ARG A 20 -19.66 0.43 14.51
C ARG A 20 -19.13 -0.93 14.07
N PHE A 21 -17.87 -1.23 14.29
CA PHE A 21 -17.30 -2.52 13.97
C PHE A 21 -17.72 -3.59 14.96
N GLU A 22 -17.83 -3.25 16.23
CA GLU A 22 -18.25 -4.19 17.28
C GLU A 22 -19.72 -4.58 17.17
N ASP A 23 -20.56 -3.66 16.72
CA ASP A 23 -22.02 -3.88 16.57
C ASP A 23 -22.39 -4.49 15.23
N TYR A 24 -21.42 -5.00 14.49
CA TYR A 24 -21.65 -5.56 13.18
C TYR A 24 -22.37 -6.91 13.28
N ASP A 25 -23.63 -6.96 12.82
CA ASP A 25 -24.44 -8.17 12.83
C ASP A 25 -24.25 -8.95 11.52
N PRO A 26 -23.99 -10.26 11.58
CA PRO A 26 -23.94 -11.09 10.40
C PRO A 26 -25.28 -11.11 9.66
N ASN A 27 -25.27 -10.88 8.35
CA ASN A 27 -26.45 -10.93 7.49
C ASN A 27 -26.07 -11.58 6.14
N PRO A 28 -27.04 -11.81 5.21
CA PRO A 28 -26.73 -12.46 3.94
C PRO A 28 -25.65 -11.75 3.10
N ASP A 29 -25.48 -10.43 3.29
CA ASP A 29 -24.47 -9.67 2.57
C ASP A 29 -23.05 -9.92 3.11
N ASP A 30 -22.94 -10.52 4.31
CA ASP A 30 -21.65 -10.80 4.92
C ASP A 30 -20.83 -11.80 4.12
N GLU A 31 -21.45 -12.75 3.43
CA GLU A 31 -20.73 -13.68 2.58
C GLU A 31 -20.07 -12.96 1.40
N LEU A 32 -20.79 -12.02 0.78
CA LEU A 32 -20.24 -11.18 -0.28
C LEU A 32 -19.12 -10.30 0.27
N THR A 33 -19.30 -9.75 1.48
CA THR A 33 -18.29 -8.94 2.14
C THR A 33 -17.05 -9.77 2.45
N ARG A 34 -17.21 -11.03 2.92
CA ARG A 34 -16.09 -11.94 3.15
C ARG A 34 -15.35 -12.28 1.88
N GLU A 35 -16.08 -12.54 0.80
CA GLU A 35 -15.48 -12.79 -0.50
C GLU A 35 -14.68 -11.57 -0.97
N ALA A 36 -15.24 -10.37 -0.80
CA ALA A 36 -14.55 -9.14 -1.14
C ALA A 36 -13.28 -8.94 -0.31
N VAL A 37 -13.33 -9.21 0.98
CA VAL A 37 -12.16 -9.15 1.87
C VAL A 37 -11.11 -10.16 1.43
N THR A 38 -11.52 -11.39 1.14
CA THR A 38 -10.60 -12.43 0.68
C THR A 38 -9.95 -12.03 -0.64
N ALA A 39 -10.74 -11.51 -1.59
CA ALA A 39 -10.25 -11.06 -2.88
C ALA A 39 -9.25 -9.89 -2.72
N LEU A 40 -9.56 -8.92 -1.85
CA LEU A 40 -8.68 -7.80 -1.60
C LEU A 40 -7.37 -8.24 -0.94
N ARG A 41 -7.44 -9.16 0.02
CA ARG A 41 -6.22 -9.70 0.65
C ARG A 41 -5.34 -10.42 -0.36
N ALA A 42 -5.95 -11.23 -1.21
CA ALA A 42 -5.21 -11.93 -2.26
C ALA A 42 -4.55 -10.95 -3.23
N ALA A 43 -5.27 -9.89 -3.62
CA ALA A 43 -4.74 -8.87 -4.51
C ALA A 43 -3.59 -8.09 -3.86
N VAL A 44 -3.70 -7.77 -2.57
CA VAL A 44 -2.63 -7.10 -1.82
C VAL A 44 -1.39 -7.99 -1.74
N GLN A 45 -1.57 -9.29 -1.48
CA GLN A 45 -0.45 -10.23 -1.46
C GLN A 45 0.21 -10.37 -2.83
N ALA A 46 -0.59 -10.42 -3.89
CA ALA A 46 -0.08 -10.46 -5.26
C ALA A 46 0.72 -9.20 -5.59
N ARG A 47 0.23 -8.04 -5.17
CA ARG A 47 0.94 -6.79 -5.36
C ARG A 47 2.28 -6.78 -4.61
N SER A 48 2.29 -7.27 -3.36
CA SER A 48 3.51 -7.36 -2.57
C SER A 48 4.53 -8.30 -3.21
N ALA A 49 4.07 -9.43 -3.73
CA ALA A 49 4.94 -10.37 -4.44
C ALA A 49 5.51 -9.75 -5.71
N ALA A 50 4.68 -9.06 -6.49
CA ALA A 50 5.11 -8.38 -7.70
C ALA A 50 6.13 -7.27 -7.38
N GLU A 51 5.94 -6.55 -6.28
CA GLU A 51 6.89 -5.52 -5.85
C GLU A 51 8.24 -6.13 -5.49
N ARG A 52 8.27 -7.27 -4.81
CA ARG A 52 9.52 -7.98 -4.51
C ARG A 52 10.22 -8.43 -5.79
N GLU A 53 9.47 -8.97 -6.75
CA GLU A 53 10.02 -9.35 -8.04
C GLU A 53 10.61 -8.16 -8.79
N LEU A 54 9.91 -7.03 -8.73
CA LEU A 54 10.37 -5.79 -9.35
C LEU A 54 11.68 -5.32 -8.72
N LEU A 55 11.79 -5.35 -7.40
CA LEU A 55 13.02 -4.97 -6.70
C LEU A 55 14.19 -5.87 -7.07
N GLU A 56 13.96 -7.17 -7.18
CA GLU A 56 14.99 -8.11 -7.61
C GLU A 56 15.43 -7.85 -9.06
N ALA A 57 14.48 -7.57 -9.95
CA ALA A 57 14.78 -7.24 -11.34
C ALA A 57 15.56 -5.94 -11.45
N ILE A 58 15.20 -4.92 -10.66
CA ILE A 58 15.93 -3.65 -10.65
C ILE A 58 17.35 -3.86 -10.10
N ARG A 59 17.48 -4.65 -9.03
CA ARG A 59 18.81 -4.98 -8.50
C ARG A 59 19.69 -5.63 -9.56
N GLY A 60 19.16 -6.62 -10.25
CA GLY A 60 19.86 -7.30 -11.35
C GLY A 60 20.25 -6.34 -12.48
N ALA A 61 19.32 -5.47 -12.86
CA ALA A 61 19.56 -4.47 -13.89
C ALA A 61 20.70 -3.51 -13.49
N ARG A 62 20.71 -3.07 -12.24
CA ARG A 62 21.78 -2.20 -11.73
C ARG A 62 23.12 -2.92 -11.70
N GLN A 63 23.12 -4.20 -11.35
CA GLN A 63 24.35 -5.00 -11.37
C GLN A 63 24.92 -5.15 -12.78
N GLU A 64 24.06 -5.19 -13.78
CA GLU A 64 24.47 -5.22 -15.18
C GLU A 64 24.87 -3.86 -15.73
N GLY A 65 24.75 -2.81 -14.95
CA GLY A 65 25.17 -1.46 -15.34
C GLY A 65 24.06 -0.62 -15.97
N MET A 66 22.80 -1.05 -15.90
CA MET A 66 21.70 -0.28 -16.44
C MET A 66 21.52 1.04 -15.67
N SER A 67 21.34 2.14 -16.39
CA SER A 67 21.13 3.45 -15.79
C SER A 67 19.76 3.58 -15.15
N TRP A 68 19.63 4.46 -14.17
CA TRP A 68 18.32 4.79 -13.60
C TRP A 68 17.37 5.36 -14.64
N SER A 69 17.90 6.08 -15.62
CA SER A 69 17.09 6.61 -16.72
C SER A 69 16.41 5.48 -17.52
N ALA A 70 17.18 4.45 -17.85
CA ALA A 70 16.64 3.28 -18.57
C ALA A 70 15.67 2.49 -17.71
N ILE A 71 16.01 2.27 -16.45
CA ILE A 71 15.11 1.59 -15.49
C ILE A 71 13.81 2.37 -15.34
N GLY A 72 13.90 3.69 -15.14
CA GLY A 72 12.73 4.54 -15.01
C GLY A 72 11.82 4.44 -16.22
N ALA A 73 12.37 4.48 -17.42
CA ALA A 73 11.59 4.34 -18.65
C ALA A 73 10.82 3.01 -18.70
N LEU A 74 11.42 1.92 -18.25
CA LEU A 74 10.79 0.61 -18.24
C LEU A 74 9.71 0.47 -17.17
N VAL A 75 9.92 1.06 -16.00
CA VAL A 75 8.93 0.98 -14.92
C VAL A 75 7.87 2.08 -14.97
N GLY A 76 7.94 2.97 -15.97
CA GLY A 76 6.93 3.99 -16.20
C GLY A 76 7.11 5.27 -15.41
N THR A 77 8.35 5.64 -15.09
CA THR A 77 8.66 6.86 -14.35
C THR A 77 9.95 7.49 -14.88
N THR A 78 10.35 8.63 -14.29
CA THR A 78 11.64 9.23 -14.62
C THR A 78 12.77 8.47 -13.94
N GLY A 79 14.00 8.61 -14.45
CA GLY A 79 15.17 8.00 -13.84
C GLY A 79 15.39 8.50 -12.40
N GLU A 80 15.20 9.80 -12.17
CA GLU A 80 15.35 10.38 -10.84
C GLU A 80 14.31 9.85 -9.87
N ALA A 81 13.05 9.72 -10.29
CA ALA A 81 12.00 9.15 -9.46
C ALA A 81 12.29 7.68 -9.14
N ALA A 82 12.76 6.91 -10.12
CA ALA A 82 13.13 5.52 -9.91
C ALA A 82 14.30 5.41 -8.91
N ARG A 83 15.31 6.26 -9.07
CA ARG A 83 16.46 6.28 -8.15
C ARG A 83 16.02 6.59 -6.73
N GLN A 84 15.18 7.61 -6.54
CA GLN A 84 14.68 7.98 -5.22
C GLN A 84 13.85 6.88 -4.58
N ARG A 85 13.06 6.19 -5.38
CA ARG A 85 12.15 5.17 -4.89
C ARG A 85 12.85 3.85 -4.57
N TYR A 86 13.83 3.45 -5.38
CA TYR A 86 14.37 2.09 -5.33
C TYR A 86 15.83 1.99 -4.91
N ALA A 87 16.62 3.06 -4.98
CA ALA A 87 18.07 2.96 -4.74
C ALA A 87 18.42 2.34 -3.40
N ARG A 88 17.74 2.72 -2.33
CA ARG A 88 18.01 2.16 -0.99
C ARG A 88 17.59 0.70 -0.89
N LYS A 89 16.50 0.35 -1.58
CA LYS A 89 15.92 -0.99 -1.49
C LYS A 89 16.73 -2.03 -2.24
N VAL A 90 17.49 -1.60 -3.25
CA VAL A 90 18.30 -2.50 -4.08
C VAL A 90 19.80 -2.37 -3.82
N ALA A 91 20.20 -1.52 -2.87
CA ALA A 91 21.60 -1.32 -2.52
C ALA A 91 22.22 -2.56 -1.88
#